data_71f8f48367d3f34916bb0421b6191d7a
#
_entry.id   71f8f48367d3f34916bb0421b6191d7a
#
_cell.length_a   1.000
_cell.length_b   1.000
_cell.length_c   1.000
_cell.angle_alpha   90.00
_cell.angle_beta   90.00
_cell.angle_gamma   90.00
#
_symmetry.space_group_name_H-M   'P 1'
#
loop_
_entity.id
_entity.type
_entity.pdbx_description
1 polymer ?
#
loop_
_entity_poly.entity_id
_entity_poly.type
_entity_poly.pdbx_seq_one_letter_code
_entity_poly.pdbx_strand_id
1 'polypeptide(L)'
;ERLRALLEQRFDLVLAALGDMSARLRALVRQITELKMKTTAQRLAAHLVRLVGVELGSAEIRLPYGKKLLASQLGMMPETLSRSFFKLQSLGVHCVAENLVQIREVAVLREFSENAGKHA
;
A
#
# COMPACT_ATOMS: atom_id res chain seq x y z
N GLU A 1 32.13 5.02 -46.47
CA GLU A 1 30.78 5.38 -46.67
C GLU A 1 29.82 4.25 -46.30
N ARG A 2 30.04 3.01 -46.79
CA ARG A 2 29.25 1.88 -46.36
C ARG A 2 29.36 1.66 -44.84
N LEU A 3 30.59 1.78 -44.34
CA LEU A 3 30.86 1.60 -42.94
C LEU A 3 30.10 2.61 -42.10
N ARG A 4 30.11 3.86 -42.57
CA ARG A 4 29.41 4.94 -41.89
C ARG A 4 27.91 4.71 -41.85
N ALA A 5 27.31 4.29 -42.96
CA ALA A 5 25.90 3.98 -43.03
C ALA A 5 25.53 2.82 -42.10
N LEU A 6 26.36 1.80 -42.02
CA LEU A 6 26.15 0.67 -41.13
C LEU A 6 26.26 1.06 -39.68
N LEU A 7 27.20 1.92 -39.33
CA LEU A 7 27.34 2.42 -37.95
C LEU A 7 26.13 3.27 -37.54
N GLU A 8 25.65 4.09 -38.45
CA GLU A 8 24.45 4.90 -38.17
C GLU A 8 23.21 4.02 -37.95
N GLN A 9 23.04 2.99 -38.79
CA GLN A 9 21.94 2.03 -38.62
C GLN A 9 22.01 1.30 -37.29
N ARG A 10 23.22 0.83 -36.94
CA ARG A 10 23.41 0.16 -35.66
C ARG A 10 23.15 1.08 -34.49
N PHE A 11 23.59 2.32 -34.60
CA PHE A 11 23.37 3.32 -33.57
C PHE A 11 21.88 3.55 -33.36
N ASP A 12 21.11 3.69 -34.43
CA ASP A 12 19.66 3.88 -34.36
C ASP A 12 18.97 2.67 -33.73
N LEU A 13 19.41 1.45 -34.09
CA LEU A 13 18.88 0.23 -33.51
C LEU A 13 19.16 0.15 -32.01
N VAL A 14 20.37 0.52 -31.60
CA VAL A 14 20.74 0.52 -30.17
C VAL A 14 19.93 1.54 -29.43
N LEU A 15 19.73 2.73 -29.97
CA LEU A 15 18.91 3.77 -29.34
C LEU A 15 17.47 3.30 -29.19
N ALA A 16 16.93 2.67 -30.23
CA ALA A 16 15.56 2.14 -30.17
C ALA A 16 15.43 1.06 -29.11
N ALA A 17 16.41 0.15 -29.01
CA ALA A 17 16.43 -0.90 -27.99
C ALA A 17 16.53 -0.30 -26.59
N LEU A 18 17.39 0.69 -26.38
CA LEU A 18 17.53 1.36 -25.10
C LEU A 18 16.23 2.07 -24.69
N GLY A 19 15.58 2.72 -25.66
CA GLY A 19 14.31 3.39 -25.43
C GLY A 19 13.23 2.39 -25.01
N ASP A 20 13.17 1.25 -25.67
CA ASP A 20 12.21 0.18 -25.35
C ASP A 20 12.47 -0.39 -23.94
N MET A 21 13.73 -0.67 -23.62
CA MET A 21 14.12 -1.17 -22.31
C MET A 21 13.83 -0.17 -21.21
N SER A 22 14.07 1.13 -21.47
CA SER A 22 13.74 2.19 -20.51
C SER A 22 12.24 2.27 -20.24
N ALA A 23 11.42 2.12 -21.28
CA ALA A 23 9.97 2.12 -21.13
C ALA A 23 9.50 0.93 -20.29
N ARG A 24 10.08 -0.26 -20.54
CA ARG A 24 9.77 -1.46 -19.76
C ARG A 24 10.20 -1.31 -18.32
N LEU A 25 11.37 -0.76 -18.09
CA LEU A 25 11.87 -0.52 -16.73
C LEU A 25 10.94 0.43 -15.97
N ARG A 26 10.52 1.53 -16.61
CA ARG A 26 9.59 2.47 -16.00
C ARG A 26 8.26 1.82 -15.68
N ALA A 27 7.76 0.95 -16.56
CA ALA A 27 6.53 0.21 -16.32
C ALA A 27 6.66 -0.72 -15.12
N LEU A 28 7.79 -1.44 -15.01
CA LEU A 28 8.07 -2.32 -13.87
C LEU A 28 8.20 -1.53 -12.57
N VAL A 29 8.88 -0.41 -12.60
CA VAL A 29 9.03 0.45 -11.42
C VAL A 29 7.66 0.94 -10.97
N ARG A 30 6.79 1.35 -11.89
CA ARG A 30 5.42 1.76 -11.55
C ARG A 30 4.64 0.63 -10.91
N GLN A 31 4.73 -0.59 -11.44
CA GLN A 31 4.05 -1.75 -10.86
C GLN A 31 4.52 -2.02 -9.43
N ILE A 32 5.84 -1.98 -9.20
CA ILE A 32 6.40 -2.16 -7.86
C ILE A 32 5.92 -1.06 -6.93
N THR A 33 5.92 0.18 -7.41
CA THR A 33 5.48 1.33 -6.63
C THR A 33 3.99 1.20 -6.27
N GLU A 34 3.15 0.80 -7.22
CA GLU A 34 1.73 0.58 -6.98
C GLU A 34 1.50 -0.52 -5.94
N LEU A 35 2.26 -1.60 -6.01
CA LEU A 35 2.17 -2.69 -5.04
C LEU A 35 2.63 -2.28 -3.66
N LYS A 36 3.66 -1.43 -3.56
CA LYS A 36 4.23 -1.01 -2.29
C LYS A 36 3.59 0.23 -1.71
N MET A 37 2.92 1.03 -2.53
CA MET A 37 2.35 2.30 -2.06
C MET A 37 0.93 2.18 -1.54
N LYS A 38 0.69 1.15 -0.74
CA LYS A 38 -0.47 1.21 0.14
C LYS A 38 -0.24 2.35 1.11
N THR A 39 -1.25 3.18 1.30
CA THR A 39 -1.16 4.25 2.28
C THR A 39 -1.00 3.67 3.67
N THR A 40 -0.55 4.48 4.63
CA THR A 40 -0.43 4.02 6.01
C THR A 40 -1.78 3.57 6.55
N ALA A 41 -2.87 4.25 6.17
CA ALA A 41 -4.22 3.85 6.56
C ALA A 41 -4.60 2.48 5.99
N GLN A 42 -4.25 2.20 4.73
CA GLN A 42 -4.50 0.90 4.12
C GLN A 42 -3.69 -0.21 4.78
N ARG A 43 -2.44 0.07 5.14
CA ARG A 43 -1.59 -0.89 5.85
C ARG A 43 -2.16 -1.23 7.23
N LEU A 44 -2.63 -0.22 7.93
CA LEU A 44 -3.29 -0.41 9.22
C LEU A 44 -4.56 -1.23 9.04
N ALA A 45 -5.38 -0.90 8.05
CA ALA A 45 -6.61 -1.63 7.75
C ALA A 45 -6.34 -3.10 7.48
N ALA A 46 -5.32 -3.40 6.66
CA ALA A 46 -4.94 -4.77 6.34
C ALA A 46 -4.50 -5.55 7.59
N HIS A 47 -3.77 -4.89 8.48
CA HIS A 47 -3.34 -5.50 9.73
C HIS A 47 -4.54 -5.83 10.63
N LEU A 48 -5.47 -4.89 10.77
CA LEU A 48 -6.68 -5.09 11.57
C LEU A 48 -7.55 -6.22 11.02
N VAL A 49 -7.71 -6.28 9.71
CA VAL A 49 -8.49 -7.34 9.05
C VAL A 49 -7.87 -8.71 9.35
N ARG A 50 -6.56 -8.81 9.34
CA ARG A 50 -5.88 -10.08 9.68
C ARG A 50 -6.10 -10.48 11.13
N LEU A 51 -6.13 -9.51 12.03
CA LEU A 51 -6.34 -9.81 13.46
C LEU A 51 -7.77 -10.22 13.77
N VAL A 52 -8.74 -9.77 12.99
CA VAL A 52 -10.16 -10.06 13.23
C VAL A 52 -10.49 -11.53 13.02
N GLY A 53 -9.96 -12.13 11.97
CA GLY A 53 -10.24 -13.53 11.66
C GLY A 53 -11.63 -13.81 11.09
N VAL A 54 -12.48 -12.80 10.91
CA VAL A 54 -13.78 -12.95 10.25
C VAL A 54 -13.80 -12.09 8.98
N GLU A 55 -14.69 -12.43 8.06
CA GLU A 55 -14.71 -11.76 6.75
C GLU A 55 -15.82 -10.73 6.62
N LEU A 56 -16.88 -10.84 7.39
CA LEU A 56 -18.07 -10.00 7.29
C LEU A 56 -18.54 -9.60 8.68
N GLY A 57 -19.32 -8.53 8.71
CA GLY A 57 -19.99 -8.07 9.91
C GLY A 57 -19.12 -7.21 10.81
N SER A 58 -19.65 -6.92 11.98
CA SER A 58 -18.93 -6.14 12.97
C SER A 58 -17.96 -7.02 13.75
N ALA A 59 -16.89 -6.40 14.24
CA ALA A 59 -15.90 -7.10 15.02
C ALA A 59 -15.28 -6.16 16.04
N GLU A 60 -14.72 -6.75 17.08
CA GLU A 60 -14.02 -6.04 18.12
C GLU A 60 -12.67 -6.72 18.31
N ILE A 61 -11.59 -5.93 18.30
CA ILE A 61 -10.24 -6.46 18.43
C ILE A 61 -9.63 -5.90 19.70
N ARG A 62 -9.14 -6.78 20.54
CA ARG A 62 -8.31 -6.39 21.66
C ARG A 62 -6.86 -6.58 21.23
N LEU A 63 -6.15 -5.47 21.07
CA LEU A 63 -4.75 -5.52 20.69
C LEU A 63 -3.93 -6.05 21.88
N PRO A 64 -3.03 -7.03 21.63
CA PRO A 64 -2.22 -7.60 22.72
C PRO A 64 -1.10 -6.65 23.18
N TYR A 65 -0.96 -5.49 22.55
CA TYR A 65 0.09 -4.53 22.81
C TYR A 65 -0.40 -3.12 22.57
N GLY A 66 0.32 -2.14 23.10
CA GLY A 66 -0.02 -0.73 22.94
C GLY A 66 0.24 -0.19 21.53
N LYS A 67 -0.28 1.00 21.28
CA LYS A 67 -0.17 1.64 19.96
C LYS A 67 1.26 1.93 19.55
N LYS A 68 2.16 2.19 20.49
CA LYS A 68 3.57 2.40 20.18
C LYS A 68 4.18 1.16 19.50
N LEU A 69 3.89 -0.01 20.04
CA LEU A 69 4.40 -1.26 19.48
C LEU A 69 3.72 -1.56 18.15
N LEU A 70 2.42 -1.27 18.05
CA LEU A 70 1.70 -1.41 16.79
C LEU A 70 2.32 -0.56 15.70
N ALA A 71 2.62 0.69 15.99
CA ALA A 71 3.29 1.59 15.05
C ALA A 71 4.64 1.02 14.62
N SER A 72 5.41 0.53 15.59
CA SER A 72 6.70 -0.09 15.31
C SER A 72 6.57 -1.30 14.39
N GLN A 73 5.59 -2.16 14.64
CA GLN A 73 5.35 -3.34 13.81
C GLN A 73 4.95 -2.97 12.39
N LEU A 74 4.20 -1.89 12.23
CA LEU A 74 3.79 -1.41 10.91
C LEU A 74 4.84 -0.53 10.25
N GLY A 75 5.96 -0.27 10.93
CA GLY A 75 7.03 0.55 10.40
C GLY A 75 6.65 2.01 10.22
N MET A 76 5.83 2.55 11.11
CA MET A 76 5.40 3.94 11.03
C MET A 76 5.56 4.66 12.37
N MET A 77 5.59 5.98 12.33
CA MET A 77 5.67 6.80 13.53
C MET A 77 4.33 6.77 14.28
N PRO A 78 4.34 6.96 15.61
CA PRO A 78 3.09 7.00 16.38
C PRO A 78 2.10 8.07 15.90
N GLU A 79 2.58 9.23 15.47
CA GLU A 79 1.72 10.27 14.91
C GLU A 79 1.05 9.82 13.61
N THR A 80 1.80 9.10 12.79
CA THR A 80 1.29 8.55 11.54
C THR A 80 0.22 7.50 11.82
N LEU A 81 0.44 6.65 12.82
CA LEU A 81 -0.55 5.67 13.26
C LEU A 81 -1.84 6.35 13.72
N SER A 82 -1.73 7.39 14.54
CA SER A 82 -2.89 8.14 15.02
C SER A 82 -3.69 8.75 13.87
N ARG A 83 -3.00 9.33 12.90
CA ARG A 83 -3.65 9.87 11.70
C ARG A 83 -4.31 8.80 10.87
N SER A 84 -3.69 7.62 10.79
CA SER A 84 -4.26 6.48 10.06
C SER A 84 -5.53 5.99 10.73
N PHE A 85 -5.55 5.87 12.06
CA PHE A 85 -6.77 5.52 12.80
C PHE A 85 -7.86 6.56 12.58
N PHE A 86 -7.50 7.83 12.62
CA PHE A 86 -8.47 8.91 12.37
C PHE A 86 -9.10 8.76 10.98
N LYS A 87 -8.30 8.45 9.98
CA LYS A 87 -8.78 8.23 8.62
C LYS A 87 -9.75 7.05 8.54
N LEU A 88 -9.49 5.99 9.30
CA LEU A 88 -10.34 4.82 9.30
C LEU A 88 -11.66 5.03 10.03
N GLN A 89 -11.82 6.11 10.79
CA GLN A 89 -13.10 6.41 11.47
C GLN A 89 -14.25 6.53 10.49
N SER A 90 -14.00 7.10 9.31
CA SER A 90 -15.02 7.21 8.28
C SER A 90 -15.47 5.85 7.74
N LEU A 91 -14.67 4.82 7.95
CA LEU A 91 -14.95 3.45 7.54
C LEU A 91 -15.55 2.61 8.69
N GLY A 92 -15.84 3.24 9.81
CA GLY A 92 -16.44 2.56 10.95
C GLY A 92 -15.45 1.92 11.91
N VAL A 93 -14.19 2.34 11.89
CA VAL A 93 -13.17 1.84 12.81
C VAL A 93 -12.99 2.86 13.94
N HIS A 94 -13.20 2.42 15.17
CA HIS A 94 -13.12 3.28 16.35
C HIS A 94 -12.28 2.65 17.44
N CYS A 95 -11.39 3.44 18.02
CA CYS A 95 -10.66 3.03 19.22
C CYS A 95 -11.50 3.44 20.43
N VAL A 96 -12.12 2.48 21.10
CA VAL A 96 -12.98 2.74 22.25
C VAL A 96 -12.22 2.71 23.57
N ALA A 97 -11.03 2.10 23.56
CA ALA A 97 -10.11 2.09 24.70
C ALA A 97 -8.70 1.97 24.15
N GLU A 98 -7.71 2.01 25.03
CA GLU A 98 -6.30 2.02 24.60
C GLU A 98 -5.95 0.85 23.69
N ASN A 99 -6.46 -0.34 24.00
CA ASN A 99 -6.15 -1.55 23.24
C ASN A 99 -7.37 -2.16 22.55
N LEU A 100 -8.49 -1.46 22.55
CA LEU A 100 -9.74 -2.00 22.03
C LEU A 100 -10.19 -1.24 20.81
N VAL A 101 -10.32 -1.97 19.71
CA VAL A 101 -10.71 -1.40 18.42
C VAL A 101 -12.02 -2.07 17.97
N GLN A 102 -13.01 -1.24 17.65
CA GLN A 102 -14.29 -1.71 17.11
C GLN A 102 -14.34 -1.43 15.61
N ILE A 103 -14.78 -2.42 14.86
CA ILE A 103 -14.97 -2.33 13.42
C ILE A 103 -16.43 -2.57 13.11
N ARG A 104 -17.09 -1.59 12.47
CA ARG A 104 -18.51 -1.68 12.16
C ARG A 104 -18.79 -2.74 11.10
N GLU A 105 -17.98 -2.75 10.03
CA GLU A 105 -18.13 -3.72 8.94
C GLU A 105 -16.76 -4.11 8.39
N VAL A 106 -16.37 -5.34 8.62
CA VAL A 106 -15.05 -5.86 8.23
C VAL A 106 -14.89 -5.87 6.71
N ALA A 107 -15.97 -6.17 5.97
CA ALA A 107 -15.92 -6.22 4.51
C ALA A 107 -15.51 -4.86 3.91
N VAL A 108 -16.05 -3.76 4.45
CA VAL A 108 -15.69 -2.40 3.99
C VAL A 108 -14.22 -2.12 4.26
N LEU A 109 -13.75 -2.49 5.44
CA LEU A 109 -12.35 -2.28 5.81
C LEU A 109 -11.42 -3.11 4.93
N ARG A 110 -11.79 -4.35 4.67
CA ARG A 110 -11.02 -5.22 3.78
C ARG A 110 -10.92 -4.65 2.38
N GLU A 111 -12.03 -4.22 1.82
CA GLU A 111 -12.05 -3.61 0.50
C GLU A 111 -11.13 -2.40 0.44
N PHE A 112 -11.21 -1.53 1.44
CA PHE A 112 -10.31 -0.37 1.53
C PHE A 112 -8.84 -0.80 1.56
N SER A 113 -8.51 -1.84 2.33
CA SER A 113 -7.13 -2.30 2.47
C SER A 113 -6.58 -2.89 1.17
N GLU A 114 -7.45 -3.43 0.32
CA GLU A 114 -7.04 -4.08 -0.91
C GLU A 114 -6.97 -3.14 -2.11
N ASN A 115 -7.60 -1.98 -2.03
CA ASN A 115 -7.67 -1.00 -3.12
C ASN A 115 -6.46 -0.08 -3.15
N ALA A 116 -5.26 -0.68 -3.21
CA ALA A 116 -4.02 0.10 -3.28
C ALA A 116 -4.02 1.00 -4.52
N GLY A 117 -3.69 2.27 -4.31
CA GLY A 117 -3.56 3.23 -5.40
C GLY A 117 -4.83 3.91 -5.86
N LYS A 118 -6.00 3.48 -5.42
CA LYS A 118 -7.27 4.08 -5.83
C LYS A 118 -7.75 5.21 -4.93
N HIS A 119 -7.17 5.35 -3.76
CA HIS A 119 -7.56 6.35 -2.76
C HIS A 119 -6.34 7.11 -2.28
N ALA A 120 -5.67 7.67 -3.22
CA ALA A 120 -4.51 8.52 -2.91
C ALA A 120 -4.95 9.82 -2.26
#